data_bf85ef328044e40ad33a2e802b875710
#
_entry.id   bf85ef328044e40ad33a2e802b875710
#
_cell.length_a   1.000
_cell.length_b   1.000
_cell.length_c   1.000
_cell.angle_alpha   90.00
_cell.angle_beta   90.00
_cell.angle_gamma   90.00
#
_symmetry.space_group_name_H-M   'P 1'
#
loop_
_entity.id
_entity.type
_entity.pdbx_description
1 polymer ?
#
loop_
_entity_poly.entity_id
_entity_poly.type
_entity_poly.pdbx_seq_one_letter_code
_entity_poly.pdbx_strand_id
1 'polypeptide(L)'
;MATGRMKLGELGEFIREQRRSSRLSLRKLSDLAGISNPYLSQIERGLRKPSAEILQAIAKALRISAETLYVRAGILDEDREHDLVAEILKDGSITERQKQVLIDVYRSFSDDDSPVSKAASIKDVTVDKA
;
A
#
# COMPACT_ATOMS: atom_id res chain seq x y z
N MET A 1 14.31 -16.91 6.87
CA MET A 1 13.45 -16.89 5.83
C MET A 1 12.70 -15.59 5.68
N ALA A 2 12.74 -15.10 4.57
CA ALA A 2 12.14 -13.80 4.31
C ALA A 2 10.63 -13.90 4.26
N THR A 3 10.05 -14.06 5.39
CA THR A 3 8.63 -14.25 5.48
C THR A 3 7.89 -13.03 5.03
N GLY A 4 6.92 -13.20 4.19
CA GLY A 4 6.06 -12.13 3.75
C GLY A 4 6.72 -11.15 2.79
N ARG A 5 8.01 -11.32 2.52
CA ARG A 5 8.69 -10.39 1.65
C ARG A 5 8.82 -10.99 0.26
N MET A 6 8.30 -10.27 -0.72
CA MET A 6 8.37 -10.71 -2.09
C MET A 6 9.72 -10.40 -2.69
N LYS A 7 10.24 -11.30 -3.48
CA LYS A 7 11.48 -11.07 -4.19
C LYS A 7 11.26 -10.07 -5.32
N LEU A 8 12.32 -9.34 -5.68
CA LEU A 8 12.19 -8.34 -6.73
C LEU A 8 11.73 -8.94 -8.04
N GLY A 9 12.17 -10.17 -8.34
CA GLY A 9 11.73 -10.83 -9.56
C GLY A 9 10.23 -11.07 -9.57
N GLU A 10 9.67 -11.41 -8.43
CA GLU A 10 8.24 -11.65 -8.34
C GLU A 10 7.45 -10.37 -8.48
N LEU A 11 7.95 -9.28 -7.90
CA LEU A 11 7.31 -7.98 -8.07
C LEU A 11 7.33 -7.58 -9.54
N GLY A 12 8.50 -7.72 -10.18
CA GLY A 12 8.62 -7.36 -11.59
C GLY A 12 7.70 -8.17 -12.46
N GLU A 13 7.58 -9.45 -12.17
CA GLU A 13 6.70 -10.32 -12.93
C GLU A 13 5.24 -9.94 -12.75
N PHE A 14 4.87 -9.58 -11.52
CA PHE A 14 3.52 -9.12 -11.26
C PHE A 14 3.21 -7.86 -12.07
N ILE A 15 4.14 -6.91 -12.08
CA ILE A 15 3.95 -5.69 -12.85
C ILE A 15 3.81 -6.03 -14.34
N ARG A 16 4.65 -6.93 -14.82
CA ARG A 16 4.58 -7.33 -16.23
C ARG A 16 3.24 -7.95 -16.56
N GLU A 17 2.74 -8.82 -15.71
CA GLU A 17 1.45 -9.45 -15.94
C GLU A 17 0.33 -8.43 -15.96
N GLN A 18 0.36 -7.49 -15.03
CA GLN A 18 -0.65 -6.44 -15.01
C GLN A 18 -0.58 -5.59 -16.26
N ARG A 19 0.62 -5.30 -16.71
CA ARG A 19 0.82 -4.53 -17.93
C ARG A 19 0.21 -5.26 -19.13
N ARG A 20 0.50 -6.55 -19.23
CA ARG A 20 -0.01 -7.34 -20.36
C ARG A 20 -1.52 -7.49 -20.30
N SER A 21 -2.06 -7.66 -19.12
CA SER A 21 -3.51 -7.73 -18.95
C SER A 21 -4.19 -6.46 -19.42
N SER A 22 -3.54 -5.33 -19.21
CA SER A 22 -4.05 -4.04 -19.62
C SER A 22 -3.73 -3.72 -21.08
N ARG A 23 -3.04 -4.63 -21.76
CA ARG A 23 -2.64 -4.47 -23.16
C ARG A 23 -1.78 -3.24 -23.38
N LEU A 24 -0.89 -2.98 -22.43
CA LEU A 24 0.05 -1.88 -22.53
C LEU A 24 1.41 -2.39 -22.94
N SER A 25 2.04 -1.70 -23.88
CA SER A 25 3.43 -1.98 -24.22
C SER A 25 4.31 -1.47 -23.09
N LEU A 26 5.55 -1.93 -23.08
CA LEU A 26 6.51 -1.42 -22.10
C LEU A 26 6.66 0.09 -22.24
N ARG A 27 6.76 0.57 -23.48
CA ARG A 27 6.90 2.00 -23.71
C ARG A 27 5.69 2.76 -23.23
N LYS A 28 4.49 2.24 -23.50
CA LYS A 28 3.29 2.93 -23.08
C LYS A 28 3.21 3.05 -21.57
N LEU A 29 3.52 1.97 -20.88
CA LEU A 29 3.50 2.03 -19.43
C LEU A 29 4.56 3.00 -18.90
N SER A 30 5.77 2.96 -19.46
CA SER A 30 6.79 3.88 -19.01
C SER A 30 6.40 5.33 -19.26
N ASP A 31 5.75 5.61 -20.38
CA ASP A 31 5.28 6.95 -20.66
C ASP A 31 4.22 7.38 -19.64
N LEU A 32 3.27 6.50 -19.35
CA LEU A 32 2.20 6.82 -18.41
C LEU A 32 2.73 7.00 -17.01
N ALA A 33 3.74 6.25 -16.63
CA ALA A 33 4.30 6.31 -15.29
C ALA A 33 5.38 7.38 -15.17
N GLY A 34 5.80 7.97 -16.28
CA GLY A 34 6.81 9.01 -16.24
C GLY A 34 8.21 8.51 -15.96
N ILE A 35 8.52 7.29 -16.36
CA ILE A 35 9.85 6.72 -16.15
C ILE A 35 10.40 6.25 -17.49
N SER A 36 11.72 6.02 -17.52
CA SER A 36 12.34 5.60 -18.76
C SER A 36 12.04 4.13 -19.07
N ASN A 37 12.07 3.80 -20.35
CA ASN A 37 11.90 2.43 -20.78
C ASN A 37 12.92 1.49 -20.16
N PRO A 38 14.22 1.81 -20.19
CA PRO A 38 15.20 0.92 -19.57
C PRO A 38 14.97 0.73 -18.08
N TYR A 39 14.54 1.78 -17.37
CA TYR A 39 14.29 1.67 -15.96
C TYR A 39 13.12 0.71 -15.70
N LEU A 40 12.01 0.90 -16.42
CA LEU A 40 10.88 0.00 -16.26
C LEU A 40 11.25 -1.43 -16.62
N SER A 41 12.01 -1.60 -17.68
CA SER A 41 12.46 -2.93 -18.07
C SER A 41 13.26 -3.60 -16.95
N GLN A 42 14.13 -2.84 -16.31
CA GLN A 42 14.93 -3.38 -15.21
C GLN A 42 14.05 -3.75 -14.02
N ILE A 43 13.02 -2.96 -13.75
CA ILE A 43 12.09 -3.28 -12.68
C ILE A 43 11.36 -4.58 -12.99
N GLU A 44 10.88 -4.73 -14.21
CA GLU A 44 10.14 -5.94 -14.58
C GLU A 44 11.00 -7.18 -14.54
N ARG A 45 12.30 -7.02 -14.78
CA ARG A 45 13.21 -8.15 -14.72
C ARG A 45 13.79 -8.39 -13.34
N GLY A 46 13.37 -7.59 -12.35
CA GLY A 46 13.84 -7.78 -10.99
C GLY A 46 15.24 -7.29 -10.75
N LEU A 47 15.77 -6.44 -11.62
CA LEU A 47 17.13 -5.93 -11.49
C LEU A 47 17.22 -4.65 -10.70
N ARG A 48 16.11 -3.97 -10.50
CA ARG A 48 16.08 -2.71 -9.76
C ARG A 48 14.87 -2.72 -8.84
N LYS A 49 15.07 -2.23 -7.62
CA LYS A 49 13.98 -2.07 -6.67
C LYS A 49 13.43 -0.66 -6.81
N PRO A 50 12.17 -0.50 -7.20
CA PRO A 50 11.60 0.83 -7.32
C PRO A 50 11.29 1.42 -5.96
N SER A 51 11.32 2.75 -5.87
CA SER A 51 10.90 3.45 -4.68
C SER A 51 9.39 3.39 -4.55
N ALA A 52 8.89 3.79 -3.37
CA ALA A 52 7.45 3.85 -3.17
C ALA A 52 6.80 4.81 -4.15
N GLU A 53 7.46 5.91 -4.45
CA GLU A 53 6.92 6.89 -5.40
C GLU A 53 6.80 6.30 -6.79
N ILE A 54 7.81 5.56 -7.21
CA ILE A 54 7.78 4.94 -8.53
C ILE A 54 6.69 3.87 -8.58
N LEU A 55 6.55 3.10 -7.51
CA LEU A 55 5.48 2.10 -7.46
C LEU A 55 4.10 2.76 -7.54
N GLN A 56 3.95 3.91 -6.89
CA GLN A 56 2.67 4.63 -6.95
C GLN A 56 2.38 5.07 -8.37
N ALA A 57 3.39 5.58 -9.08
CA ALA A 57 3.21 5.99 -10.46
C ALA A 57 2.84 4.82 -11.35
N ILE A 58 3.48 3.67 -11.15
CA ILE A 58 3.17 2.48 -11.93
C ILE A 58 1.76 2.00 -11.62
N ALA A 59 1.39 1.97 -10.35
CA ALA A 59 0.05 1.52 -9.96
C ALA A 59 -1.01 2.40 -10.59
N LYS A 60 -0.79 3.71 -10.56
CA LYS A 60 -1.76 4.64 -11.16
C LYS A 60 -1.89 4.40 -12.65
N ALA A 61 -0.77 4.18 -13.32
CA ALA A 61 -0.79 3.92 -14.77
C ALA A 61 -1.50 2.62 -15.09
N LEU A 62 -1.34 1.61 -14.24
CA LEU A 62 -2.00 0.33 -14.41
C LEU A 62 -3.41 0.29 -13.87
N ARG A 63 -3.83 1.33 -13.17
CA ARG A 63 -5.16 1.43 -12.56
C ARG A 63 -5.39 0.34 -11.52
N ILE A 64 -4.36 0.08 -10.73
CA ILE A 64 -4.46 -0.86 -9.63
C ILE A 64 -4.09 -0.14 -8.35
N SER A 65 -4.37 -0.78 -7.23
CA SER A 65 -4.09 -0.18 -5.93
C SER A 65 -2.59 -0.07 -5.69
N ALA A 66 -2.14 1.11 -5.27
CA ALA A 66 -0.74 1.28 -4.89
C ALA A 66 -0.40 0.39 -3.71
N GLU A 67 -1.36 0.18 -2.82
CA GLU A 67 -1.13 -0.70 -1.67
C GLU A 67 -0.77 -2.10 -2.12
N THR A 68 -1.42 -2.60 -3.16
CA THR A 68 -1.10 -3.92 -3.70
C THR A 68 0.38 -4.01 -4.07
N LEU A 69 0.88 -2.99 -4.76
CA LEU A 69 2.29 -3.00 -5.13
C LEU A 69 3.21 -2.82 -3.94
N TYR A 70 2.80 -2.02 -2.96
CA TYR A 70 3.61 -1.82 -1.76
C TYR A 70 3.75 -3.14 -1.00
N VAL A 71 2.66 -3.88 -0.85
CA VAL A 71 2.69 -5.17 -0.18
C VAL A 71 3.59 -6.13 -0.94
N ARG A 72 3.42 -6.18 -2.25
CA ARG A 72 4.21 -7.08 -3.09
C ARG A 72 5.68 -6.73 -3.09
N ALA A 73 6.00 -5.45 -2.92
CA ALA A 73 7.39 -5.01 -2.88
C ALA A 73 8.01 -5.18 -1.49
N GLY A 74 7.22 -5.57 -0.51
CA GLY A 74 7.71 -5.71 0.85
C GLY A 74 7.83 -4.40 1.59
N ILE A 75 7.25 -3.34 1.07
CA ILE A 75 7.25 -2.04 1.74
C ILE A 75 6.19 -2.02 2.82
N LEU A 76 5.03 -2.58 2.55
CA LEU A 76 3.96 -2.75 3.52
C LEU A 76 3.81 -4.21 3.86
N ASP A 77 3.45 -4.44 5.10
CA ASP A 77 3.26 -5.78 5.60
C ASP A 77 1.77 -6.08 5.65
N GLU A 78 1.40 -7.28 5.23
CA GLU A 78 0.00 -7.68 5.31
C GLU A 78 -0.48 -7.77 6.75
N ASP A 79 0.45 -7.96 7.68
CA ASP A 79 0.14 -8.04 9.09
C ASP A 79 0.27 -6.69 9.78
N ARG A 80 0.25 -5.63 9.02
CA ARG A 80 0.46 -4.29 9.56
C ARG A 80 -0.50 -3.94 10.68
N GLU A 81 -1.70 -4.47 10.61
CA GLU A 81 -2.69 -4.21 11.63
C GLU A 81 -2.21 -4.65 13.00
N HIS A 82 -1.62 -5.83 13.07
CA HIS A 82 -1.10 -6.34 14.33
C HIS A 82 0.06 -5.51 14.83
N ASP A 83 0.90 -5.07 13.93
CA ASP A 83 2.06 -4.28 14.30
C ASP A 83 1.63 -2.96 14.91
N LEU A 84 0.64 -2.31 14.35
CA LEU A 84 0.20 -1.02 14.86
C LEU A 84 -0.37 -1.16 16.26
N VAL A 85 -1.21 -2.16 16.49
CA VAL A 85 -1.79 -2.37 17.81
C VAL A 85 -0.69 -2.64 18.82
N ALA A 86 0.30 -3.45 18.45
CA ALA A 86 1.40 -3.74 19.34
C ALA A 86 2.17 -2.48 19.70
N GLU A 87 2.39 -1.61 18.73
CA GLU A 87 3.10 -0.37 19.00
C GLU A 87 2.32 0.55 19.93
N ILE A 88 1.01 0.62 19.74
CA ILE A 88 0.19 1.43 20.65
C ILE A 88 0.28 0.90 22.07
N LEU A 89 0.21 -0.43 22.23
CA LEU A 89 0.25 -1.03 23.55
C LEU A 89 1.58 -0.79 24.25
N LYS A 90 2.66 -0.68 23.51
CA LYS A 90 3.98 -0.47 24.08
C LYS A 90 4.25 0.99 24.45
N ASP A 91 3.49 1.90 23.90
CA ASP A 91 3.79 3.32 24.05
C ASP A 91 3.55 3.77 25.48
N GLY A 92 4.60 4.27 26.13
CA GLY A 92 4.51 4.71 27.51
C GLY A 92 4.12 6.16 27.67
N SER A 93 3.90 6.87 26.57
CA SER A 93 3.58 8.30 26.64
C SER A 93 2.09 8.57 26.77
N ILE A 94 1.27 7.52 26.64
CA ILE A 94 -0.17 7.67 26.75
C ILE A 94 -0.71 6.70 27.78
N THR A 95 -1.89 7.01 28.30
CA THR A 95 -2.50 6.17 29.32
C THR A 95 -3.13 4.94 28.73
N GLU A 96 -3.45 3.97 29.59
CA GLU A 96 -4.12 2.76 29.14
C GLU A 96 -5.47 3.08 28.51
N ARG A 97 -6.18 4.03 29.09
CA ARG A 97 -7.46 4.43 28.52
C ARG A 97 -7.28 5.01 27.13
N GLN A 98 -6.26 5.83 26.95
CA GLN A 98 -6.00 6.42 25.65
C GLN A 98 -5.60 5.35 24.63
N LYS A 99 -4.81 4.36 25.06
CA LYS A 99 -4.47 3.27 24.19
C LYS A 99 -5.71 2.54 23.71
N GLN A 100 -6.62 2.27 24.62
CA GLN A 100 -7.83 1.55 24.26
C GLN A 100 -8.66 2.34 23.25
N VAL A 101 -8.77 3.63 23.45
CA VAL A 101 -9.52 4.47 22.52
C VAL A 101 -8.89 4.43 21.14
N LEU A 102 -7.56 4.56 21.07
CA LEU A 102 -6.87 4.53 19.80
C LEU A 102 -7.07 3.20 19.10
N ILE A 103 -6.98 2.11 19.84
CA ILE A 103 -7.13 0.78 19.26
C ILE A 103 -8.56 0.59 18.76
N ASP A 104 -9.53 1.06 19.53
CA ASP A 104 -10.92 0.93 19.11
C ASP A 104 -11.20 1.71 17.83
N VAL A 105 -10.65 2.92 17.72
CA VAL A 105 -10.82 3.71 16.51
C VAL A 105 -10.15 3.00 15.32
N TYR A 106 -8.92 2.52 15.53
CA TYR A 106 -8.20 1.84 14.47
C TYR A 106 -8.96 0.61 13.98
N ARG A 107 -9.47 -0.18 14.92
CA ARG A 107 -10.18 -1.39 14.54
C ARG A 107 -11.50 -1.09 13.85
N SER A 108 -12.11 0.04 14.19
CA SER A 108 -13.34 0.40 13.49
C SER A 108 -13.09 0.66 12.01
N PHE A 109 -11.89 1.14 11.66
CA PHE A 109 -11.53 1.30 10.26
C PHE A 109 -11.31 -0.06 9.60
N SER A 110 -10.72 -0.98 10.33
CA SER A 110 -10.41 -2.30 9.77
C SER A 110 -11.66 -3.13 9.59
N ASP A 111 -12.64 -2.94 10.45
CA ASP A 111 -13.86 -3.75 10.41
C ASP A 111 -14.75 -3.38 9.24
N ASP A 112 -14.59 -2.20 8.71
CA ASP A 112 -15.41 -1.73 7.61
C ASP A 112 -14.60 -1.80 6.33
N ASP A 113 -15.07 -2.55 5.37
CA ASP A 113 -14.37 -2.72 4.11
C ASP A 113 -14.42 -1.49 3.24
N SER A 114 -15.25 -0.54 3.57
CA SER A 114 -15.43 0.65 2.75
C SER A 114 -14.76 1.85 3.40
N PRO A 115 -13.60 2.28 2.90
CA PRO A 115 -12.96 3.47 3.43
C PRO A 115 -13.83 4.71 3.33
N VAL A 116 -14.65 4.77 2.30
CA VAL A 116 -15.55 5.91 2.13
C VAL A 116 -16.57 5.95 3.23
N SER A 117 -17.12 4.80 3.57
CA SER A 117 -18.09 4.70 4.63
C SER A 117 -17.49 5.13 5.96
N LYS A 118 -16.25 4.72 6.21
CA LYS A 118 -15.57 5.10 7.44
C LYS A 118 -15.31 6.60 7.50
N ALA A 119 -14.89 7.15 6.39
CA ALA A 119 -14.65 8.58 6.33
C ALA A 119 -15.92 9.36 6.61
N ALA A 120 -17.03 8.89 6.08
CA ALA A 120 -18.31 9.53 6.32
C ALA A 120 -18.68 9.49 7.80
N SER A 121 -18.47 8.35 8.44
CA SER A 121 -18.74 8.21 9.87
C SER A 121 -17.92 9.19 10.70
N ILE A 122 -16.67 9.33 10.35
CA ILE A 122 -15.79 10.23 11.08
C ILE A 122 -16.22 11.68 10.89
N LYS A 123 -16.60 12.01 9.67
CA LYS A 123 -17.08 13.36 9.40
C LYS A 123 -18.34 13.67 10.21
N ASP A 124 -19.22 12.71 10.29
CA ASP A 124 -20.45 12.91 11.05
C ASP A 124 -20.14 13.19 12.50
N VAL A 125 -19.22 12.44 13.07
CA VAL A 125 -18.83 12.66 14.45
C VAL A 125 -18.23 14.06 14.62
N THR A 126 -17.41 14.46 13.68
CA THR A 126 -16.76 15.77 13.74
C THR A 126 -17.79 16.89 13.65
N VAL A 127 -18.75 16.72 12.76
CA VAL A 127 -19.80 17.73 12.58
C VAL A 127 -20.63 17.87 13.85
N ASP A 128 -20.91 16.75 14.49
CA ASP A 128 -21.69 16.79 15.71
C ASP A 128 -21.03 17.59 16.80
N LYS A 129 -19.72 17.60 16.80
CA LYS A 129 -19.00 18.36 17.82
C LYS A 129 -18.96 19.84 17.53
N ALA A 130 -19.11 20.17 16.30
CA ALA A 130 -19.11 21.56 15.91
C ALA A 130 -20.43 22.21 16.32
#